data_4e7caa7c61da6af6a5f2a69fa7787b3a
#
_entry.id   4e7caa7c61da6af6a5f2a69fa7787b3a
#
_cell.length_a   1.000
_cell.length_b   1.000
_cell.length_c   1.000
_cell.angle_alpha   90.00
_cell.angle_beta   90.00
_cell.angle_gamma   90.00
#
_symmetry.space_group_name_H-M   'P 1'
#
loop_
_entity.id
_entity.type
_entity.pdbx_description
1 polymer ?
#
loop_
_entity_poly.entity_id
_entity_poly.type
_entity_poly.pdbx_seq_one_letter_code
_entity_poly.pdbx_strand_id
1 'polypeptide(L)'
;MRTIVFGSLLLFVLQACGNASSPEYESGDGTARHVSIAYLKSLCRGVLHPVTEDLWIEGCVVGNDLYGEFPDALVVEDESGGIEVLIDAKRLYRTFDSGSTVRVYCNGLALGDYGGKVQLGLPPTAEYILDRISAESLGRHGRRI
;
A
#
# COMPACT_ATOMS: atom_id res chain seq x y z
N MET A 1 32.33 25.53 -63.22
CA MET A 1 32.52 24.58 -62.14
C MET A 1 31.58 24.94 -60.97
N ARG A 2 30.55 24.15 -60.76
CA ARG A 2 29.53 24.41 -59.73
C ARG A 2 29.83 23.49 -58.53
N THR A 3 30.23 24.07 -57.42
CA THR A 3 30.44 23.37 -56.18
C THR A 3 29.11 23.37 -55.42
N ILE A 4 28.48 22.20 -55.27
CA ILE A 4 27.27 22.01 -54.50
C ILE A 4 27.69 21.66 -53.08
N VAL A 5 27.41 22.56 -52.12
CA VAL A 5 27.57 22.33 -50.69
C VAL A 5 26.30 21.68 -50.19
N PHE A 6 26.36 20.37 -49.83
CA PHE A 6 25.33 19.68 -49.14
C PHE A 6 25.38 20.06 -47.65
N GLY A 7 24.46 20.92 -47.27
CA GLY A 7 24.20 21.17 -45.83
C GLY A 7 23.51 19.97 -45.22
N SER A 8 24.22 19.26 -44.34
CA SER A 8 23.67 18.19 -43.54
C SER A 8 22.83 18.80 -42.41
N LEU A 9 21.53 18.77 -42.58
CA LEU A 9 20.57 19.14 -41.52
C LEU A 9 20.48 17.99 -40.53
N LEU A 10 21.22 18.13 -39.42
CA LEU A 10 21.17 17.19 -38.30
C LEU A 10 19.85 17.39 -37.55
N LEU A 11 18.90 16.52 -37.82
CA LEU A 11 17.61 16.50 -37.13
C LEU A 11 17.80 15.86 -35.74
N PHE A 12 17.93 16.69 -34.70
CA PHE A 12 17.87 16.22 -33.32
C PHE A 12 16.43 15.78 -33.00
N VAL A 13 16.20 14.48 -33.06
CA VAL A 13 14.97 13.89 -32.52
C VAL A 13 15.17 13.85 -31.00
N LEU A 14 14.57 14.79 -30.29
CA LEU A 14 14.35 14.71 -28.85
C LEU A 14 13.37 13.57 -28.59
N GLN A 15 13.89 12.40 -28.32
CA GLN A 15 13.09 11.34 -27.72
C GLN A 15 12.81 11.74 -26.28
N ALA A 16 11.69 12.37 -26.06
CA ALA A 16 11.07 12.46 -24.75
C ALA A 16 10.65 11.04 -24.36
N CYS A 17 11.48 10.33 -23.60
CA CYS A 17 11.09 9.16 -22.86
C CYS A 17 10.15 9.60 -21.72
N GLY A 18 8.91 9.89 -22.08
CA GLY A 18 7.80 9.90 -21.16
C GLY A 18 7.36 8.46 -20.92
N ASN A 19 8.06 7.72 -20.08
CA ASN A 19 7.50 6.54 -19.45
C ASN A 19 6.52 7.03 -18.39
N ALA A 20 5.33 7.40 -18.82
CA ALA A 20 4.17 7.28 -17.98
C ALA A 20 3.89 5.78 -17.89
N SER A 21 4.54 5.10 -16.95
CA SER A 21 4.13 3.78 -16.52
C SER A 21 2.75 3.96 -15.91
N SER A 22 1.71 3.67 -16.69
CA SER A 22 0.43 3.35 -16.10
C SER A 22 0.68 2.24 -15.09
N PRO A 23 0.15 2.32 -13.85
CA PRO A 23 0.32 1.24 -12.91
C PRO A 23 -0.24 -0.03 -13.54
N GLU A 24 0.65 -0.94 -13.90
CA GLU A 24 0.30 -2.26 -14.39
C GLU A 24 -0.30 -3.00 -13.20
N TYR A 25 -1.60 -3.25 -13.26
CA TYR A 25 -2.33 -3.98 -12.23
C TYR A 25 -1.97 -5.46 -12.32
N GLU A 26 -0.96 -5.89 -11.58
CA GLU A 26 -0.76 -7.31 -11.35
C GLU A 26 -1.87 -7.82 -10.43
N SER A 27 -2.82 -8.54 -11.00
CA SER A 27 -3.81 -9.29 -10.25
C SER A 27 -3.14 -10.46 -9.54
N GLY A 28 -2.96 -10.34 -8.23
CA GLY A 28 -2.71 -11.51 -7.39
C GLY A 28 -3.93 -12.42 -7.47
N ASP A 29 -3.75 -13.67 -7.85
CA ASP A 29 -4.76 -14.73 -8.06
C ASP A 29 -6.01 -14.39 -8.91
N GLY A 30 -5.90 -13.47 -9.85
CA GLY A 30 -6.86 -13.30 -10.95
C GLY A 30 -8.04 -12.36 -10.70
N THR A 31 -8.30 -11.87 -9.48
CA THR A 31 -9.42 -10.98 -9.16
C THR A 31 -9.06 -9.74 -8.34
N ALA A 32 -8.09 -9.84 -7.44
CA ALA A 32 -7.73 -8.74 -6.54
C ALA A 32 -6.95 -7.63 -7.24
N ARG A 33 -7.37 -6.38 -7.04
CA ARG A 33 -6.80 -5.18 -7.67
C ARG A 33 -5.81 -4.47 -6.75
N HIS A 34 -4.61 -4.17 -7.25
CA HIS A 34 -3.66 -3.29 -6.57
C HIS A 34 -4.18 -1.86 -6.51
N VAL A 35 -4.06 -1.23 -5.36
CA VAL A 35 -4.37 0.19 -5.16
C VAL A 35 -3.30 0.86 -4.32
N SER A 36 -3.14 2.17 -4.48
CA SER A 36 -2.26 2.95 -3.61
C SER A 36 -2.85 3.09 -2.20
N ILE A 37 -1.99 3.33 -1.22
CA ILE A 37 -2.41 3.59 0.16
C ILE A 37 -3.30 4.83 0.24
N ALA A 38 -2.98 5.90 -0.51
CA ALA A 38 -3.83 7.09 -0.56
C ALA A 38 -5.22 6.79 -1.12
N TYR A 39 -5.33 5.97 -2.17
CA TYR A 39 -6.62 5.55 -2.70
C TYR A 39 -7.41 4.75 -1.65
N LEU A 40 -6.80 3.74 -1.04
CA LEU A 40 -7.44 2.94 0.01
C LEU A 40 -7.98 3.84 1.13
N LYS A 41 -7.15 4.77 1.64
CA LYS A 41 -7.57 5.71 2.70
C LYS A 41 -8.72 6.62 2.26
N SER A 42 -8.79 6.99 0.99
CA SER A 42 -9.86 7.85 0.44
C SER A 42 -11.23 7.19 0.43
N LEU A 43 -11.30 5.86 0.56
CA LEU A 43 -12.56 5.13 0.68
C LEU A 43 -13.22 5.37 2.04
N CYS A 44 -12.46 5.71 3.07
CA CYS A 44 -12.97 6.00 4.42
C CYS A 44 -13.61 7.39 4.46
N ARG A 45 -14.90 7.46 4.12
CA ARG A 45 -15.71 8.68 4.17
C ARG A 45 -16.54 8.68 5.44
N GLY A 46 -15.95 9.04 6.57
CA GLY A 46 -16.58 9.00 7.89
C GLY A 46 -15.74 8.19 8.87
N VAL A 47 -16.36 7.73 9.95
CA VAL A 47 -15.63 7.07 11.05
C VAL A 47 -15.18 5.64 10.70
N LEU A 48 -15.97 4.94 9.89
CA LEU A 48 -15.72 3.54 9.57
C LEU A 48 -16.16 3.22 8.13
N HIS A 49 -15.32 2.42 7.43
CA HIS A 49 -15.63 1.93 6.09
C HIS A 49 -15.19 0.46 5.93
N PRO A 50 -16.13 -0.50 5.85
CA PRO A 50 -15.80 -1.88 5.53
C PRO A 50 -15.26 -2.01 4.09
N VAL A 51 -14.14 -2.70 3.90
CA VAL A 51 -13.58 -2.98 2.59
C VAL A 51 -14.17 -4.29 2.09
N THR A 52 -15.05 -4.21 1.10
CA THR A 52 -15.73 -5.37 0.49
C THR A 52 -15.21 -5.71 -0.89
N GLU A 53 -14.43 -4.81 -1.48
CA GLU A 53 -13.79 -5.03 -2.77
C GLU A 53 -12.51 -5.86 -2.62
N ASP A 54 -12.17 -6.64 -3.64
CA ASP A 54 -10.91 -7.38 -3.69
C ASP A 54 -9.77 -6.43 -4.03
N LEU A 55 -9.28 -5.75 -2.99
CA LEU A 55 -8.19 -4.79 -3.07
C LEU A 55 -6.98 -5.29 -2.30
N TRP A 56 -5.79 -4.91 -2.77
CA TRP A 56 -4.56 -5.06 -2.01
C TRP A 56 -3.67 -3.84 -2.17
N ILE A 57 -2.89 -3.58 -1.13
CA ILE A 57 -1.84 -2.57 -1.11
C ILE A 57 -0.48 -3.24 -0.95
N GLU A 58 0.57 -2.55 -1.40
CA GLU A 58 1.96 -2.96 -1.22
C GLU A 58 2.77 -1.77 -0.79
N GLY A 59 3.69 -1.98 0.14
CA GLY A 59 4.55 -0.92 0.60
C GLY A 59 5.69 -1.42 1.48
N CYS A 60 6.52 -0.48 1.90
CA CYS A 60 7.64 -0.70 2.79
C CYS A 60 7.18 -0.62 4.25
N VAL A 61 7.61 -1.54 5.08
CA VAL A 61 7.43 -1.45 6.55
C VAL A 61 8.36 -0.37 7.09
N VAL A 62 7.78 0.70 7.63
CA VAL A 62 8.53 1.82 8.25
C VAL A 62 8.35 1.89 9.76
N GLY A 63 7.40 1.14 10.33
CA GLY A 63 7.18 1.02 11.76
C GLY A 63 6.63 -0.33 12.16
N ASN A 64 7.08 -0.83 13.31
CA ASN A 64 6.64 -2.08 13.93
C ASN A 64 6.82 -2.00 15.46
N ASP A 65 6.69 -3.14 16.13
CA ASP A 65 6.74 -3.23 17.60
C ASP A 65 8.16 -3.36 18.19
N LEU A 66 9.23 -3.20 17.39
CA LEU A 66 10.61 -3.43 17.86
C LEU A 66 11.00 -2.50 19.01
N TYR A 67 10.64 -1.22 18.91
CA TYR A 67 10.96 -0.20 19.92
C TYR A 67 9.74 0.21 20.76
N GLY A 68 8.61 -0.50 20.63
CA GLY A 68 7.39 -0.21 21.38
C GLY A 68 6.61 1.02 20.92
N GLU A 69 6.98 1.64 19.80
CA GLU A 69 6.24 2.79 19.23
C GLU A 69 4.90 2.37 18.60
N PHE A 70 4.88 1.17 18.00
CA PHE A 70 3.68 0.59 17.37
C PHE A 70 3.44 -0.83 17.92
N PRO A 71 3.00 -0.96 19.18
CA PRO A 71 2.96 -2.25 19.89
C PRO A 71 2.04 -3.30 19.25
N ASP A 72 1.01 -2.87 18.54
CA ASP A 72 0.00 -3.72 17.93
C ASP A 72 -0.31 -3.28 16.49
N ALA A 73 0.69 -2.79 15.76
CA ALA A 73 0.53 -2.32 14.40
C ALA A 73 1.80 -2.44 13.55
N LEU A 74 1.60 -2.51 12.25
CA LEU A 74 2.62 -2.21 11.25
C LEU A 74 2.31 -0.85 10.62
N VAL A 75 3.32 -0.04 10.39
CA VAL A 75 3.20 1.15 9.54
C VAL A 75 3.77 0.79 8.18
N VAL A 76 2.94 0.87 7.16
CA VAL A 76 3.28 0.55 5.77
C VAL A 76 3.19 1.82 4.94
N GLU A 77 4.21 2.10 4.15
CA GLU A 77 4.28 3.25 3.25
C GLU A 77 4.52 2.85 1.80
N ASP A 78 3.83 3.52 0.90
CA ASP A 78 4.12 3.57 -0.52
C ASP A 78 4.40 5.03 -0.94
N GLU A 79 4.58 5.29 -2.23
CA GLU A 79 4.83 6.64 -2.75
C GLU A 79 3.68 7.63 -2.48
N SER A 80 2.47 7.14 -2.22
CA SER A 80 1.28 7.95 -2.01
C SER A 80 1.03 8.34 -0.55
N GLY A 81 1.63 7.62 0.40
CA GLY A 81 1.49 7.87 1.83
C GLY A 81 1.64 6.62 2.69
N GLY A 82 1.24 6.73 3.95
CA GLY A 82 1.35 5.67 4.94
C GLY A 82 0.01 5.30 5.59
N ILE A 83 -0.06 4.06 6.11
CA ILE A 83 -1.19 3.55 6.85
C ILE A 83 -0.73 2.65 8.00
N GLU A 84 -1.38 2.75 9.16
CA GLU A 84 -1.23 1.75 10.21
C GLU A 84 -2.16 0.56 9.95
N VAL A 85 -1.60 -0.63 9.96
CA VAL A 85 -2.33 -1.90 9.90
C VAL A 85 -2.33 -2.49 11.30
N LEU A 86 -3.51 -2.58 11.94
CA LEU A 86 -3.66 -3.05 13.30
C LEU A 86 -3.58 -4.58 13.37
N ILE A 87 -2.69 -5.10 14.21
CA ILE A 87 -2.39 -6.54 14.29
C ILE A 87 -2.25 -6.95 15.75
N ASP A 88 -3.03 -7.95 16.19
CA ASP A 88 -2.89 -8.57 17.49
C ASP A 88 -1.85 -9.71 17.44
N ALA A 89 -0.59 -9.33 17.35
CA ALA A 89 0.55 -10.26 17.43
C ALA A 89 1.75 -9.56 18.06
N LYS A 90 2.61 -10.36 18.67
CA LYS A 90 3.83 -9.86 19.30
C LYS A 90 5.06 -10.17 18.45
N ARG A 91 6.06 -9.33 18.57
CA ARG A 91 7.33 -9.47 17.83
C ARG A 91 7.13 -9.44 16.31
N LEU A 92 6.23 -8.55 15.86
CA LEU A 92 5.96 -8.30 14.44
C LEU A 92 7.26 -8.01 13.65
N TYR A 93 8.22 -7.34 14.29
CA TYR A 93 9.54 -7.03 13.72
C TYR A 93 10.33 -8.26 13.24
N ARG A 94 10.02 -9.46 13.74
CA ARG A 94 10.69 -10.69 13.31
C ARG A 94 10.21 -11.20 11.96
N THR A 95 8.94 -10.95 11.65
CA THR A 95 8.32 -11.33 10.36
C THR A 95 8.31 -10.16 9.40
N PHE A 96 8.10 -8.95 9.92
CA PHE A 96 7.96 -7.71 9.18
C PHE A 96 8.99 -6.70 9.69
N ASP A 97 10.25 -6.92 9.37
CA ASP A 97 11.34 -6.02 9.71
C ASP A 97 11.24 -4.71 8.94
N SER A 98 11.73 -3.62 9.54
CA SER A 98 11.78 -2.31 8.89
C SER A 98 12.58 -2.38 7.60
N GLY A 99 12.03 -1.81 6.53
CA GLY A 99 12.60 -1.84 5.19
C GLY A 99 12.14 -3.04 4.34
N SER A 100 11.45 -4.03 4.92
CA SER A 100 10.86 -5.11 4.12
C SER A 100 9.63 -4.64 3.36
N THR A 101 9.38 -5.25 2.19
CA THR A 101 8.16 -5.02 1.43
C THR A 101 7.07 -5.97 1.91
N VAL A 102 5.88 -5.46 2.09
CA VAL A 102 4.71 -6.22 2.51
C VAL A 102 3.53 -5.94 1.59
N ARG A 103 2.77 -7.00 1.28
CA ARG A 103 1.49 -6.91 0.60
C ARG A 103 0.37 -7.19 1.59
N VAL A 104 -0.66 -6.34 1.60
CA VAL A 104 -1.83 -6.46 2.48
C VAL A 104 -3.09 -6.58 1.65
N TYR A 105 -3.80 -7.69 1.79
CA TYR A 105 -5.10 -7.94 1.16
C TYR A 105 -6.19 -7.37 2.06
N CYS A 106 -6.99 -6.46 1.50
CA CYS A 106 -7.89 -5.60 2.26
C CYS A 106 -9.34 -6.11 2.33
N ASN A 107 -9.75 -7.02 1.44
CA ASN A 107 -11.10 -7.56 1.46
C ASN A 107 -11.40 -8.23 2.82
N GLY A 108 -12.52 -7.88 3.42
CA GLY A 108 -12.92 -8.35 4.75
C GLY A 108 -12.33 -7.56 5.91
N LEU A 109 -11.43 -6.61 5.64
CA LEU A 109 -10.96 -5.63 6.62
C LEU A 109 -11.86 -4.39 6.64
N ALA A 110 -11.55 -3.46 7.52
CA ALA A 110 -12.21 -2.16 7.62
C ALA A 110 -11.20 -1.04 7.81
N LEU A 111 -11.55 0.13 7.31
CA LEU A 111 -10.84 1.39 7.57
C LEU A 111 -11.55 2.12 8.70
N GLY A 112 -10.81 2.65 9.66
CA GLY A 112 -11.32 3.49 10.73
C GLY A 112 -10.59 4.81 10.77
N ASP A 113 -11.33 5.92 10.85
CA ASP A 113 -10.76 7.26 10.99
C ASP A 113 -10.80 7.71 12.46
N TYR A 114 -9.63 7.92 13.02
CA TYR A 114 -9.43 8.45 14.36
C TYR A 114 -8.89 9.88 14.28
N GLY A 115 -9.80 10.85 14.13
CA GLY A 115 -9.41 12.27 14.11
C GLY A 115 -8.52 12.68 12.93
N GLY A 116 -8.76 12.09 11.76
CA GLY A 116 -7.99 12.33 10.53
C GLY A 116 -6.88 11.31 10.29
N LYS A 117 -6.69 10.34 11.20
CA LYS A 117 -5.75 9.23 11.05
C LYS A 117 -6.50 7.97 10.66
N VAL A 118 -6.45 7.62 9.39
CA VAL A 118 -7.08 6.41 8.87
C VAL A 118 -6.18 5.19 9.13
N GLN A 119 -6.75 4.18 9.78
CA GLN A 119 -6.11 2.90 10.09
C GLN A 119 -6.85 1.75 9.40
N LEU A 120 -6.17 0.63 9.19
CA LEU A 120 -6.73 -0.60 8.62
C LEU A 120 -6.72 -1.70 9.68
N GLY A 121 -7.85 -2.40 9.87
CA GLY A 121 -7.98 -3.47 10.84
C GLY A 121 -9.16 -4.37 10.52
N LEU A 122 -9.61 -5.14 11.51
CA LEU A 122 -10.84 -5.92 11.40
C LEU A 122 -12.07 -5.04 11.62
N PRO A 123 -13.23 -5.45 11.09
CA PRO A 123 -14.51 -4.78 11.36
C PRO A 123 -14.80 -4.63 12.86
N PRO A 124 -15.74 -3.74 13.24
CA PRO A 124 -16.07 -3.45 14.63
C PRO A 124 -16.48 -4.68 15.43
N THR A 125 -16.12 -4.67 16.70
CA THR A 125 -16.57 -5.62 17.71
C THR A 125 -17.35 -4.89 18.79
N ALA A 126 -17.82 -5.61 19.83
CA ALA A 126 -18.49 -4.97 20.97
C ALA A 126 -17.56 -4.03 21.76
N GLU A 127 -16.24 -4.23 21.67
CA GLU A 127 -15.24 -3.46 22.42
C GLU A 127 -14.55 -2.39 21.59
N TYR A 128 -14.38 -2.62 20.27
CA TYR A 128 -13.56 -1.78 19.41
C TYR A 128 -14.32 -1.33 18.16
N ILE A 129 -14.20 -0.05 17.82
CA ILE A 129 -14.70 0.50 16.55
C ILE A 129 -13.92 -0.09 15.37
N LEU A 130 -12.65 -0.37 15.56
CA LEU A 130 -11.78 -1.08 14.63
C LEU A 130 -10.96 -2.08 15.44
N ASP A 131 -11.07 -3.37 15.12
CA ASP A 131 -10.35 -4.42 15.83
C ASP A 131 -9.04 -4.78 15.12
N ARG A 132 -8.21 -5.57 15.75
CA ARG A 132 -6.90 -5.97 15.27
C ARG A 132 -6.97 -7.29 14.51
N ILE A 133 -6.20 -7.39 13.44
CA ILE A 133 -6.04 -8.65 12.70
C ILE A 133 -5.35 -9.65 13.62
N SER A 134 -6.02 -10.77 13.92
CA SER A 134 -5.42 -11.80 14.78
C SER A 134 -4.22 -12.46 14.10
N ALA A 135 -3.30 -13.02 14.91
CA ALA A 135 -2.14 -13.75 14.40
C ALA A 135 -2.53 -14.89 13.43
N GLU A 136 -3.66 -15.56 13.68
CA GLU A 136 -4.19 -16.63 12.83
C GLU A 136 -4.70 -16.09 11.48
N SER A 137 -5.32 -14.91 11.49
CA SER A 137 -5.85 -14.26 10.28
C SER A 137 -4.78 -13.55 9.47
N LEU A 138 -3.64 -13.24 10.08
CA LEU A 138 -2.56 -12.48 9.46
C LEU A 138 -2.07 -13.11 8.16
N GLY A 139 -1.96 -14.45 8.12
CA GLY A 139 -1.54 -15.17 6.91
C GLY A 139 -2.46 -15.01 5.70
N ARG A 140 -3.73 -14.60 5.93
CA ARG A 140 -4.70 -14.30 4.86
C ARG A 140 -4.61 -12.87 4.36
N HIS A 141 -4.23 -11.94 5.23
CA HIS A 141 -4.24 -10.51 4.95
C HIS A 141 -2.85 -9.91 4.75
N GLY A 142 -1.80 -10.46 5.34
CA GLY A 142 -0.46 -9.92 5.27
C GLY A 142 0.57 -10.92 4.74
N ARG A 143 1.36 -10.51 3.75
CA ARG A 143 2.45 -11.33 3.20
C ARG A 143 3.68 -10.47 2.96
N ARG A 144 4.81 -10.90 3.52
CA ARG A 144 6.12 -10.36 3.15
C ARG A 144 6.50 -10.84 1.74
N ILE A 145 7.07 -9.95 0.95
CA ILE A 145 7.54 -10.22 -0.42
C ILE A 145 9.08 -10.19 -0.43
#